data_0f5264e6b2a7d11f7bb9328c81a54f46
#
_entry.id   0f5264e6b2a7d11f7bb9328c81a54f46
#
_cell.length_a   1.000
_cell.length_b   1.000
_cell.length_c   1.000
_cell.angle_alpha   90.00
_cell.angle_beta   90.00
_cell.angle_gamma   90.00
#
_symmetry.space_group_name_H-M   'P 1'
#
loop_
_entity.id
_entity.type
_entity.pdbx_description
1 polymer ?
#
loop_
_entity_poly.entity_id
_entity_poly.type
_entity_poly.pdbx_seq_one_letter_code
_entity_poly.pdbx_strand_id
1 'polypeptide(L)'
;MQGLLLFAHGARDPAWAGPFQAIAAELQIRRPELPIALAYLELMAPDLTTAAGALVAVGCTHVQIVPMFLGASGHVRRDVPPLVESLRAAHPRVLFVLHDAIGEQPSVIRAMAGATLDLITSVTLPADPLNPATPTELPQS
;
A
#
# COMPACT_ATOMS: atom_id res chain seq x y z
N MET A 1 -14.21 -18.70 0.41
CA MET A 1 -12.93 -18.31 -0.24
C MET A 1 -12.54 -16.92 0.24
N GLN A 2 -11.30 -16.76 0.61
CA GLN A 2 -10.75 -15.46 1.01
C GLN A 2 -10.26 -14.68 -0.21
N GLY A 3 -10.48 -13.38 -0.21
CA GLY A 3 -9.92 -12.45 -1.19
C GLY A 3 -9.16 -11.32 -0.51
N LEU A 4 -8.21 -10.73 -1.21
CA LEU A 4 -7.43 -9.59 -0.75
C LEU A 4 -7.64 -8.40 -1.68
N LEU A 5 -7.97 -7.26 -1.11
CA LEU A 5 -8.11 -6.01 -1.83
C LEU A 5 -7.11 -4.99 -1.30
N LEU A 6 -6.15 -4.61 -2.13
CA LEU A 6 -5.22 -3.54 -1.85
C LEU A 6 -5.86 -2.21 -2.29
N PHE A 7 -5.97 -1.27 -1.37
CA PHE A 7 -6.67 -0.02 -1.62
C PHE A 7 -5.72 1.16 -1.51
N ALA A 8 -5.40 1.77 -2.65
CA ALA A 8 -4.47 2.90 -2.76
C ALA A 8 -5.21 4.21 -3.04
N HIS A 9 -4.53 5.33 -2.86
CA HIS A 9 -5.15 6.65 -3.03
C HIS A 9 -5.53 6.93 -4.48
N GLY A 10 -4.65 6.64 -5.41
CA GLY A 10 -4.77 7.03 -6.81
C GLY A 10 -4.07 8.34 -7.12
N ALA A 11 -3.72 8.53 -8.38
CA ALA A 11 -3.08 9.72 -8.89
C ALA A 11 -3.36 9.87 -10.39
N ARG A 12 -3.10 11.05 -10.95
CA ARG A 12 -3.29 11.29 -12.38
C ARG A 12 -2.23 10.62 -13.24
N ASP A 13 -1.00 10.52 -12.73
CA ASP A 13 0.10 9.86 -13.43
C ASP A 13 0.00 8.34 -13.26
N PRO A 14 -0.16 7.56 -14.35
CA PRO A 14 -0.22 6.11 -14.27
C PRO A 14 1.02 5.46 -13.64
N ALA A 15 2.18 6.09 -13.76
CA ALA A 15 3.43 5.59 -13.16
C ALA A 15 3.38 5.54 -11.63
N TRP A 16 2.53 6.36 -11.00
CA TRP A 16 2.34 6.35 -9.56
C TRP A 16 1.87 4.98 -9.03
N ALA A 17 1.12 4.22 -9.82
CA ALA A 17 0.62 2.91 -9.44
C ALA A 17 1.69 1.80 -9.44
N GLY A 18 2.87 2.04 -10.02
CA GLY A 18 3.93 1.05 -10.18
C GLY A 18 4.28 0.29 -8.91
N PRO A 19 4.59 0.95 -7.78
CA PRO A 19 4.89 0.26 -6.52
C PRO A 19 3.76 -0.63 -6.02
N PHE A 20 2.51 -0.20 -6.16
CA PHE A 20 1.34 -0.98 -5.72
C PHE A 20 1.12 -2.20 -6.59
N GLN A 21 1.32 -2.06 -7.91
CA GLN A 21 1.29 -3.17 -8.86
C GLN A 21 2.38 -4.20 -8.55
N ALA A 22 3.59 -3.73 -8.21
CA ALA A 22 4.70 -4.60 -7.80
C ALA A 22 4.38 -5.37 -6.51
N ILE A 23 3.76 -4.73 -5.54
CA ILE A 23 3.32 -5.38 -4.30
C ILE A 23 2.28 -6.46 -4.60
N ALA A 24 1.29 -6.15 -5.43
CA ALA A 24 0.27 -7.11 -5.82
C ALA A 24 0.87 -8.33 -6.54
N ALA A 25 1.83 -8.09 -7.45
CA ALA A 25 2.54 -9.16 -8.15
C ALA A 25 3.35 -10.06 -7.19
N GLU A 26 4.05 -9.48 -6.23
CA GLU A 26 4.80 -10.22 -5.21
C GLU A 26 3.88 -11.06 -4.33
N LEU A 27 2.75 -10.51 -3.92
CA LEU A 27 1.73 -11.24 -3.16
C LEU A 27 1.17 -12.41 -3.96
N GLN A 28 0.93 -12.23 -5.26
CA GLN A 28 0.42 -13.30 -6.12
C GLN A 28 1.44 -14.43 -6.29
N ILE A 29 2.73 -14.12 -6.29
CA ILE A 29 3.80 -15.13 -6.32
C ILE A 29 3.80 -15.93 -5.02
N ARG A 30 3.68 -15.27 -3.87
CA ARG A 30 3.68 -15.92 -2.55
C ARG A 30 2.40 -16.71 -2.26
N ARG A 31 1.29 -16.26 -2.79
CA ARG A 31 -0.04 -16.87 -2.59
C ARG A 31 -0.77 -16.99 -3.92
N PRO A 32 -0.36 -17.95 -4.78
CA PRO A 32 -0.95 -18.09 -6.13
C PRO A 32 -2.46 -18.36 -6.13
N GLU A 33 -2.96 -18.98 -5.07
CA GLU A 33 -4.37 -19.34 -4.92
C GLU A 33 -5.26 -18.18 -4.43
N LEU A 34 -4.64 -17.11 -3.91
CA LEU A 34 -5.37 -15.99 -3.31
C LEU A 34 -5.83 -15.01 -4.39
N PRO A 35 -7.14 -14.80 -4.57
CA PRO A 35 -7.61 -13.71 -5.44
C PRO A 35 -7.20 -12.35 -4.86
N ILE A 36 -6.50 -11.56 -5.65
CA ILE A 36 -5.98 -10.24 -5.27
C ILE A 36 -6.50 -9.20 -6.25
N ALA A 37 -7.05 -8.12 -5.73
CA ALA A 37 -7.45 -6.96 -6.50
C ALA A 37 -6.75 -5.71 -5.97
N LEU A 38 -6.47 -4.77 -6.88
CA LEU A 38 -5.95 -3.45 -6.56
C LEU A 38 -7.03 -2.42 -6.91
N ALA A 39 -7.38 -1.56 -5.99
CA ALA A 39 -8.38 -0.51 -6.19
C ALA A 39 -7.84 0.85 -5.76
N TYR A 40 -8.46 1.90 -6.28
CA TYR A 40 -8.04 3.27 -6.03
C TYR A 40 -9.22 4.09 -5.49
N LEU A 41 -8.90 5.01 -4.58
CA LEU A 41 -9.89 5.92 -4.00
C LEU A 41 -10.42 6.90 -5.05
N GLU A 42 -9.53 7.42 -5.90
CA GLU A 42 -9.85 8.40 -6.93
C GLU A 42 -8.84 8.38 -8.08
N LEU A 43 -9.17 9.05 -9.17
CA LEU A 43 -8.31 9.36 -10.33
C LEU A 43 -7.84 8.17 -11.17
N MET A 44 -8.02 6.96 -10.71
CA MET A 44 -7.60 5.72 -11.38
C MET A 44 -8.68 4.65 -11.24
N ALA A 45 -8.75 3.74 -12.18
CA ALA A 45 -9.62 2.57 -12.14
C ALA A 45 -8.81 1.30 -11.84
N PRO A 46 -9.45 0.29 -11.23
CA PRO A 46 -10.82 0.27 -10.74
C PRO A 46 -11.00 1.00 -9.41
N ASP A 47 -12.23 1.42 -9.13
CA ASP A 47 -12.60 1.92 -7.82
C ASP A 47 -12.85 0.74 -6.84
N LEU A 48 -13.08 1.07 -5.57
CA LEU A 48 -13.28 0.06 -4.53
C LEU A 48 -14.48 -0.84 -4.82
N THR A 49 -15.60 -0.25 -5.24
CA THR A 49 -16.83 -0.97 -5.52
C THR A 49 -16.65 -1.98 -6.65
N THR A 50 -16.00 -1.57 -7.72
CA THR A 50 -15.75 -2.42 -8.89
C THR A 50 -14.80 -3.58 -8.54
N ALA A 51 -13.71 -3.29 -7.86
CA ALA A 51 -12.73 -4.29 -7.46
C ALA A 51 -13.31 -5.31 -6.46
N ALA A 52 -14.07 -4.83 -5.49
CA ALA A 52 -14.75 -5.72 -4.54
C ALA A 52 -15.77 -6.62 -5.24
N GLY A 53 -16.55 -6.05 -6.17
CA GLY A 53 -17.49 -6.82 -6.99
C GLY A 53 -16.83 -7.92 -7.79
N ALA A 54 -15.63 -7.67 -8.34
CA ALA A 54 -14.87 -8.68 -9.08
C ALA A 54 -14.42 -9.84 -8.16
N LEU A 55 -14.00 -9.55 -6.94
CA LEU A 55 -13.64 -10.58 -5.94
C LEU A 55 -14.86 -11.42 -5.56
N VAL A 56 -16.00 -10.78 -5.33
CA VAL A 56 -17.25 -11.48 -5.02
C VAL A 56 -17.68 -12.38 -6.20
N ALA A 57 -17.55 -11.90 -7.43
CA ALA A 57 -17.91 -12.64 -8.63
C ALA A 57 -17.10 -13.93 -8.80
N VAL A 58 -15.84 -13.98 -8.38
CA VAL A 58 -15.02 -15.20 -8.40
C VAL A 58 -15.24 -16.11 -7.20
N GLY A 59 -16.15 -15.75 -6.29
CA GLY A 59 -16.57 -16.61 -5.19
C GLY A 59 -16.00 -16.24 -3.82
N CYS A 60 -15.36 -15.08 -3.66
CA CYS A 60 -14.88 -14.64 -2.36
C CYS A 60 -16.06 -14.35 -1.41
N THR A 61 -16.02 -14.93 -0.23
CA THR A 61 -16.97 -14.69 0.87
C THR A 61 -16.37 -13.92 2.03
N HIS A 62 -15.04 -13.78 2.05
CA HIS A 62 -14.29 -13.02 3.03
C HIS A 62 -13.29 -12.15 2.26
N VAL A 63 -13.49 -10.85 2.28
CA VAL A 63 -12.61 -9.91 1.58
C VAL A 63 -11.92 -9.01 2.61
N GLN A 64 -10.60 -9.09 2.63
CA GLN A 64 -9.79 -8.25 3.49
C GLN A 64 -9.30 -7.04 2.71
N ILE A 65 -9.57 -5.85 3.21
CA ILE A 65 -9.22 -4.57 2.59
C ILE A 65 -8.03 -3.99 3.35
N VAL A 66 -6.91 -3.83 2.66
CA VAL A 66 -5.69 -3.26 3.22
C VAL A 66 -5.44 -1.90 2.59
N PRO A 67 -5.62 -0.80 3.34
CA PRO A 67 -5.29 0.53 2.85
C PRO A 67 -3.78 0.68 2.70
N MET A 68 -3.33 0.96 1.48
CA MET A 68 -1.93 1.10 1.13
C MET A 68 -1.46 2.55 1.33
N PHE A 69 -1.68 3.08 2.52
CA PHE A 69 -1.28 4.42 2.93
C PHE A 69 -0.17 4.34 3.98
N LEU A 70 0.74 5.32 4.01
CA LEU A 70 1.73 5.42 5.09
C LEU A 70 1.06 5.77 6.42
N GLY A 71 0.08 6.64 6.37
CA GLY A 71 -0.78 6.99 7.49
C GLY A 71 -2.16 7.38 7.00
N ALA A 72 -3.14 7.39 7.88
CA ALA A 72 -4.48 7.84 7.56
C ALA A 72 -4.63 9.32 7.94
N SER A 73 -4.80 10.19 6.94
CA SER A 73 -5.23 11.57 7.18
C SER A 73 -6.67 11.60 7.69
N GLY A 74 -7.10 12.73 8.26
CA GLY A 74 -8.49 12.90 8.69
C GLY A 74 -9.49 12.70 7.56
N HIS A 75 -9.14 13.09 6.33
CA HIS A 75 -9.94 12.89 5.13
C HIS A 75 -10.15 11.40 4.84
N VAL A 76 -9.08 10.61 4.82
CA VAL A 76 -9.15 9.16 4.59
C VAL A 76 -9.93 8.45 5.70
N ARG A 77 -9.71 8.84 6.95
CA ARG A 77 -10.43 8.27 8.10
C ARG A 77 -11.94 8.49 8.05
N ARG A 78 -12.37 9.59 7.41
CA ARG A 78 -13.80 9.90 7.24
C ARG A 78 -14.41 9.21 6.03
N ASP A 79 -13.67 9.13 4.92
CA ASP A 79 -14.22 8.74 3.63
C ASP A 79 -14.19 7.24 3.37
N VAL A 80 -13.22 6.52 3.92
CA VAL A 80 -13.07 5.07 3.67
C VAL A 80 -14.13 4.22 4.38
N PRO A 81 -14.42 4.41 5.69
CA PRO A 81 -15.44 3.59 6.36
C PRO A 81 -16.82 3.60 5.71
N PRO A 82 -17.37 4.76 5.26
CA PRO A 82 -18.65 4.76 4.55
C PRO A 82 -18.64 3.95 3.25
N LEU A 83 -17.50 3.92 2.52
CA LEU A 83 -17.35 3.10 1.31
C LEU A 83 -17.44 1.61 1.66
N VAL A 84 -16.80 1.18 2.73
CA VAL A 84 -16.85 -0.21 3.20
C VAL A 84 -18.26 -0.58 3.67
N GLU A 85 -18.96 0.32 4.36
CA GLU A 85 -20.36 0.10 4.74
C GLU A 85 -21.27 -0.07 3.53
N SER A 86 -21.02 0.68 2.45
CA SER A 86 -21.74 0.52 1.19
C SER A 86 -21.48 -0.86 0.56
N LEU A 87 -20.26 -1.38 0.66
CA LEU A 87 -19.94 -2.73 0.21
C LEU A 87 -20.67 -3.80 1.03
N ARG A 88 -20.73 -3.63 2.35
CA ARG A 88 -21.45 -4.54 3.23
C ARG A 88 -22.95 -4.57 2.92
N ALA A 89 -23.53 -3.42 2.64
CA ALA A 89 -24.92 -3.33 2.22
C ALA A 89 -25.19 -3.98 0.86
N ALA A 90 -24.28 -3.81 -0.11
CA ALA A 90 -24.41 -4.37 -1.44
C ALA A 90 -24.19 -5.89 -1.48
N HIS A 91 -23.36 -6.42 -0.57
CA HIS A 91 -22.99 -7.84 -0.50
C HIS A 91 -23.18 -8.39 0.91
N PRO A 92 -24.44 -8.59 1.37
CA PRO A 92 -24.71 -8.93 2.77
C PRO A 92 -24.23 -10.32 3.19
N ARG A 93 -23.89 -11.18 2.22
CA ARG A 93 -23.32 -12.51 2.50
C ARG A 93 -21.81 -12.55 2.52
N VAL A 94 -21.15 -11.42 2.27
CA VAL A 94 -19.69 -11.30 2.22
C VAL A 94 -19.21 -10.55 3.45
N LEU A 95 -18.21 -11.10 4.12
CA LEU A 95 -17.54 -10.43 5.22
C LEU A 95 -16.43 -9.54 4.66
N PHE A 96 -16.55 -8.23 4.86
CA PHE A 96 -15.51 -7.26 4.54
C PHE A 96 -14.80 -6.83 5.82
N VAL A 97 -13.48 -6.99 5.85
CA VAL A 97 -12.64 -6.58 6.97
C VAL A 97 -11.75 -5.45 6.51
N LEU A 98 -11.91 -4.27 7.10
CA LEU A 98 -11.05 -3.12 6.85
C LEU A 98 -9.92 -3.09 7.88
N HIS A 99 -8.69 -3.20 7.40
CA HIS A 99 -7.49 -3.09 8.23
C HIS A 99 -7.06 -1.62 8.40
N ASP A 100 -6.20 -1.39 9.38
CA ASP A 100 -5.51 -0.12 9.51
C ASP A 100 -4.54 0.09 8.33
N ALA A 101 -4.11 1.34 8.10
CA ALA A 101 -3.18 1.65 7.03
C ALA A 101 -1.89 0.83 7.16
N ILE A 102 -1.41 0.31 6.02
CA ILE A 102 -0.23 -0.58 6.00
C ILE A 102 1.01 0.08 6.61
N GLY A 103 1.16 1.41 6.45
CA GLY A 103 2.29 2.16 7.00
C GLY A 103 2.32 2.21 8.53
N GLU A 104 1.23 1.86 9.21
CA GLU A 104 1.16 1.78 10.67
C GLU A 104 1.68 0.44 11.21
N GLN A 105 1.93 -0.54 10.35
CA GLN A 105 2.48 -1.84 10.77
C GLN A 105 3.93 -1.70 11.21
N PRO A 106 4.31 -2.23 12.39
CA PRO A 106 5.68 -2.13 12.87
C PRO A 106 6.74 -2.68 11.92
N SER A 107 6.43 -3.75 11.20
CA SER A 107 7.33 -4.32 10.19
C SER A 107 7.58 -3.38 9.01
N VAL A 108 6.58 -2.60 8.60
CA VAL A 108 6.73 -1.60 7.53
C VAL A 108 7.58 -0.43 8.02
N ILE A 109 7.32 0.05 9.22
CA ILE A 109 8.11 1.13 9.83
C ILE A 109 9.58 0.73 9.90
N ARG A 110 9.89 -0.48 10.38
CA ARG A 110 11.27 -0.98 10.45
C ARG A 110 11.91 -1.13 9.06
N ALA A 111 11.15 -1.64 8.08
CA ALA A 111 11.65 -1.80 6.72
C ALA A 111 11.98 -0.45 6.07
N MET A 112 11.13 0.54 6.26
CA MET A 112 11.36 1.89 5.73
C MET A 112 12.56 2.58 6.40
N ALA A 113 12.72 2.41 7.72
CA ALA A 113 13.89 2.92 8.43
C ALA A 113 15.18 2.26 7.92
N GLY A 114 15.18 0.93 7.73
CA GLY A 114 16.30 0.20 7.18
C GLY A 114 16.65 0.63 5.75
N ALA A 115 15.66 0.72 4.89
CA ALA A 115 15.85 1.19 3.51
C ALA A 115 16.40 2.62 3.47
N THR A 116 15.92 3.49 4.36
CA THR A 116 16.42 4.87 4.47
C THR A 116 17.90 4.90 4.86
N LEU A 117 18.30 4.10 5.85
CA LEU A 117 19.71 3.98 6.26
C LEU A 117 20.59 3.45 5.11
N ASP A 118 20.10 2.46 4.35
CA ASP A 118 20.82 1.94 3.20
C ASP A 118 21.07 3.02 2.14
N LEU A 119 20.08 3.87 1.89
CA LEU A 119 20.18 4.97 0.93
C LEU A 119 21.24 5.99 1.34
N ILE A 120 21.27 6.42 2.60
CA ILE A 120 22.23 7.41 3.07
C ILE A 120 23.64 6.84 3.22
N THR A 121 23.78 5.55 3.46
CA THR A 121 25.09 4.88 3.58
C THR A 121 25.75 4.68 2.21
N SER A 122 24.96 4.55 1.15
CA SER A 122 25.47 4.34 -0.22
C SER A 122 25.95 5.61 -0.90
N VAL A 123 25.74 6.79 -0.32
CA VAL A 123 26.08 8.09 -0.93
C VAL A 123 27.39 8.61 -0.37
N THR A 124 28.35 8.96 -1.27
CA THR A 124 29.55 9.70 -0.91
C THR A 124 29.20 11.17 -0.77
N LEU A 125 29.37 11.72 0.43
CA LEU A 125 29.10 13.13 0.70
C LEU A 125 30.23 14.01 0.18
N PRO A 126 29.92 15.23 -0.33
CA PRO A 126 30.94 16.21 -0.66
C PRO A 126 31.64 16.70 0.62
N ALA A 127 32.84 17.28 0.46
CA ALA A 127 33.56 17.89 1.57
C ALA A 127 32.68 18.93 2.29
N ASP A 128 32.79 18.95 3.64
CA ASP A 128 32.06 19.92 4.44
C ASP A 128 32.51 21.35 4.08
N PRO A 129 31.61 22.23 3.63
CA PRO A 129 31.95 23.61 3.28
C PRO A 129 32.47 24.42 4.47
N LEU A 130 32.17 24.00 5.71
CA LEU A 130 32.67 24.63 6.91
C LEU A 130 34.02 24.06 7.40
N ASN A 131 34.42 22.89 6.87
CA ASN A 131 35.71 22.25 7.13
C ASN A 131 36.24 21.54 5.88
N PRO A 132 36.72 22.27 4.89
CA PRO A 132 37.10 21.70 3.60
C PRO A 132 38.34 20.78 3.66
N ALA A 133 39.08 20.75 4.77
CA ALA A 133 40.29 19.93 4.93
C ALA A 133 40.00 18.47 5.32
N THR A 134 38.76 18.13 5.67
CA THR A 134 38.39 16.77 6.11
C THR A 134 37.31 16.20 5.19
N PRO A 135 37.67 15.40 4.17
CA PRO A 135 36.67 14.68 3.40
C PRO A 135 35.95 13.70 4.32
N THR A 136 34.62 13.78 4.37
CA THR A 136 33.80 12.84 5.14
C THR A 136 33.62 11.58 4.30
N GLU A 137 34.48 10.61 4.52
CA GLU A 137 34.24 9.25 4.00
C GLU A 137 33.31 8.53 4.97
N LEU A 138 32.23 7.98 4.42
CA LEU A 138 31.38 7.09 5.20
C LEU A 138 32.10 5.75 5.38
N PRO A 139 32.03 5.13 6.56
CA PRO A 139 32.61 3.83 6.76
C PRO A 139 31.99 2.82 5.79
N GLN A 140 32.84 2.07 5.11
CA GLN A 140 32.39 0.96 4.28
C GLN A 140 31.88 -0.15 5.20
N SER A 141 30.65 -0.58 4.96
CA SER A 141 30.04 -1.72 5.66
C SER A 141 30.46 -3.04 5.04
#